data_a36f64438cdcdd265b9ba513f2b74059
#
_entry.id   a36f64438cdcdd265b9ba513f2b74059
#
_cell.length_a   1.000
_cell.length_b   1.000
_cell.length_c   1.000
_cell.angle_alpha   90.00
_cell.angle_beta   90.00
_cell.angle_gamma   90.00
#
_symmetry.space_group_name_H-M   'P 1'
#
loop_
_entity.id
_entity.type
_entity.pdbx_description
1 polymer ?
#
loop_
_entity_poly.entity_id
_entity_poly.type
_entity_poly.pdbx_seq_one_letter_code
_entity_poly.pdbx_strand_id
1 'polypeptide(L)'
;MRRGLALPVLETTVVSEWVDYNGHMNDAAYALVFSRAGDALMDRIGLDAAARKRTGQTLFTLQVMLHYFKEAKEGDAIAVACHLLEHDDKRMRLWLEMTAPGGERLAASEQLLISVAQAEGAARAVPWAFETKSALDALARAQSDLPHPPAAGAGIALKRKA
;
A
#
# COMPACT_ATOMS: atom_id res chain seq x y z
N MET A 1 -26.28 6.67 3.74
CA MET A 1 -25.01 6.75 2.95
C MET A 1 -24.01 5.75 3.52
N ARG A 2 -23.56 4.82 2.71
CA ARG A 2 -22.45 3.95 3.12
C ARG A 2 -21.19 4.81 3.12
N ARG A 3 -20.56 4.99 4.28
CA ARG A 3 -19.21 5.58 4.31
C ARG A 3 -18.30 4.72 3.42
N GLY A 4 -17.53 5.34 2.56
CA GLY A 4 -16.49 4.65 1.80
C GLY A 4 -15.61 3.85 2.78
N LEU A 5 -15.17 2.68 2.36
CA LEU A 5 -14.28 1.83 3.17
C LEU A 5 -12.94 1.70 2.45
N ALA A 6 -11.86 1.71 3.22
CA ALA A 6 -10.57 1.32 2.70
C ALA A 6 -10.67 -0.12 2.16
N LEU A 7 -9.97 -0.39 1.05
CA LEU A 7 -10.01 -1.70 0.38
C LEU A 7 -9.14 -2.69 1.18
N PRO A 8 -9.72 -3.77 1.77
CA PRO A 8 -8.91 -4.82 2.37
C PRO A 8 -8.07 -5.51 1.29
N VAL A 9 -6.76 -5.60 1.49
CA VAL A 9 -5.85 -6.17 0.48
C VAL A 9 -5.06 -7.37 0.99
N LEU A 10 -4.78 -7.45 2.30
CA LEU A 10 -3.96 -8.53 2.86
C LEU A 10 -4.38 -8.84 4.29
N GLU A 11 -4.44 -10.14 4.59
CA GLU A 11 -4.52 -10.66 5.96
C GLU A 11 -3.40 -11.69 6.13
N THR A 12 -2.68 -11.65 7.25
CA THR A 12 -1.60 -12.57 7.53
C THR A 12 -1.34 -12.66 9.03
N THR A 13 -0.40 -13.50 9.41
CA THR A 13 0.05 -13.67 10.80
C THR A 13 1.53 -13.35 10.87
N VAL A 14 1.96 -12.68 11.93
CA VAL A 14 3.37 -12.39 12.19
C VAL A 14 4.11 -13.70 12.45
N VAL A 15 5.07 -14.02 11.60
CA VAL A 15 5.87 -15.26 11.67
C VAL A 15 7.18 -15.01 12.42
N SER A 16 7.80 -16.08 12.89
CA SER A 16 9.06 -16.02 13.69
C SER A 16 10.20 -15.30 12.97
N GLU A 17 10.28 -15.43 11.64
CA GLU A 17 11.31 -14.77 10.82
C GLU A 17 11.18 -13.24 10.75
N TRP A 18 10.05 -12.72 11.20
CA TRP A 18 9.79 -11.27 11.19
C TRP A 18 10.04 -10.59 12.52
N VAL A 19 10.29 -11.35 13.57
CA VAL A 19 10.51 -10.79 14.91
C VAL A 19 11.98 -10.68 15.26
N ASP A 20 12.29 -9.68 16.08
CA ASP A 20 13.61 -9.46 16.64
C ASP A 20 13.83 -10.28 17.94
N TYR A 21 14.98 -10.08 18.56
CA TYR A 21 15.35 -10.74 19.81
C TYR A 21 14.43 -10.40 21.00
N ASN A 22 13.61 -9.33 20.89
CA ASN A 22 12.60 -8.98 21.90
C ASN A 22 11.24 -9.63 21.62
N GLY A 23 11.11 -10.40 20.54
CA GLY A 23 9.85 -11.01 20.11
C GLY A 23 8.87 -10.03 19.46
N HIS A 24 9.32 -8.84 19.11
CA HIS A 24 8.53 -7.83 18.41
C HIS A 24 8.84 -7.83 16.91
N MET A 25 7.83 -7.59 16.11
CA MET A 25 7.96 -7.47 14.66
C MET A 25 8.98 -6.39 14.33
N ASN A 26 10.03 -6.77 13.58
CA ASN A 26 11.11 -5.88 13.16
C ASN A 26 10.58 -4.81 12.20
N ASP A 27 11.14 -3.60 12.26
CA ASP A 27 10.74 -2.48 11.41
C ASP A 27 10.77 -2.80 9.92
N ALA A 28 11.77 -3.54 9.45
CA ALA A 28 11.86 -3.98 8.06
C ALA A 28 10.76 -4.99 7.67
N ALA A 29 10.26 -5.77 8.61
CA ALA A 29 9.18 -6.72 8.35
C ALA A 29 7.85 -6.01 8.07
N TYR A 30 7.58 -4.85 8.70
CA TYR A 30 6.44 -4.02 8.33
C TYR A 30 6.52 -3.57 6.87
N ALA A 31 7.69 -3.15 6.41
CA ALA A 31 7.91 -2.79 5.01
C ALA A 31 7.65 -3.97 4.06
N LEU A 32 8.08 -5.18 4.44
CA LEU A 32 7.82 -6.39 3.67
C LEU A 32 6.32 -6.68 3.55
N VAL A 33 5.57 -6.57 4.64
CA VAL A 33 4.12 -6.79 4.65
C VAL A 33 3.42 -5.75 3.78
N PHE A 34 3.80 -4.48 3.86
CA PHE A 34 3.25 -3.43 2.99
C PHE A 34 3.60 -3.66 1.52
N SER A 35 4.78 -4.19 1.20
CA SER A 35 5.14 -4.59 -0.17
C SER A 35 4.22 -5.70 -0.68
N ARG A 36 3.96 -6.73 0.13
CA ARG A 36 3.01 -7.81 -0.21
C ARG A 36 1.58 -7.29 -0.38
N ALA A 37 1.17 -6.32 0.43
CA ALA A 37 -0.13 -5.66 0.28
C ALA A 37 -0.22 -4.89 -1.04
N GLY A 38 0.87 -4.27 -1.48
CA GLY A 38 0.99 -3.64 -2.80
C GLY A 38 0.83 -4.66 -3.94
N ASP A 39 1.46 -5.82 -3.84
CA ASP A 39 1.31 -6.91 -4.82
C ASP A 39 -0.15 -7.41 -4.88
N ALA A 40 -0.80 -7.58 -3.72
CA ALA A 40 -2.19 -7.97 -3.66
C ALA A 40 -3.15 -6.90 -4.25
N LEU A 41 -2.81 -5.62 -4.11
CA LEU A 41 -3.52 -4.54 -4.79
C LEU A 41 -3.37 -4.62 -6.30
N MET A 42 -2.17 -4.94 -6.80
CA MET A 42 -1.94 -5.09 -8.25
C MET A 42 -2.90 -6.10 -8.88
N ASP A 43 -3.18 -7.21 -8.20
CA ASP A 43 -4.16 -8.21 -8.67
C ASP A 43 -5.58 -7.64 -8.76
N ARG A 44 -5.92 -6.65 -7.95
CA ARG A 44 -7.24 -5.99 -7.92
C ARG A 44 -7.41 -4.90 -8.96
N ILE A 45 -6.33 -4.34 -9.49
CA ILE A 45 -6.35 -3.22 -10.44
C ILE A 45 -5.93 -3.62 -11.87
N GLY A 46 -5.98 -4.91 -12.19
CA GLY A 46 -5.67 -5.39 -13.55
C GLY A 46 -4.18 -5.47 -13.86
N LEU A 47 -3.32 -5.59 -12.85
CA LEU A 47 -1.88 -5.82 -12.96
C LEU A 47 -1.46 -7.17 -12.35
N ASP A 48 -2.32 -8.17 -12.43
CA ASP A 48 -1.99 -9.53 -12.03
C ASP A 48 -0.85 -10.13 -12.87
N ALA A 49 -0.37 -11.31 -12.47
CA ALA A 49 0.76 -11.94 -13.15
C ALA A 49 0.50 -12.18 -14.66
N ALA A 50 -0.73 -12.54 -15.04
CA ALA A 50 -1.10 -12.76 -16.44
C ALA A 50 -1.10 -11.45 -17.24
N ALA A 51 -1.65 -10.38 -16.66
CA ALA A 51 -1.64 -9.05 -17.26
C ALA A 51 -0.22 -8.51 -17.43
N ARG A 52 0.63 -8.62 -16.40
CA ARG A 52 2.05 -8.23 -16.47
C ARG A 52 2.79 -8.97 -17.58
N LYS A 53 2.56 -10.28 -17.68
CA LYS A 53 3.18 -11.10 -18.76
C LYS A 53 2.71 -10.67 -20.14
N ARG A 54 1.42 -10.36 -20.31
CA ARG A 54 0.82 -9.96 -21.58
C ARG A 54 1.26 -8.55 -22.02
N THR A 55 1.31 -7.61 -21.09
CA THR A 55 1.52 -6.19 -21.40
C THR A 55 2.95 -5.71 -21.18
N GLY A 56 3.76 -6.43 -20.41
CA GLY A 56 5.06 -5.96 -19.93
C GLY A 56 4.97 -4.83 -18.92
N GLN A 57 3.75 -4.44 -18.49
CA GLN A 57 3.54 -3.37 -17.52
C GLN A 57 3.62 -3.89 -16.10
N THR A 58 4.21 -3.09 -15.22
CA THR A 58 4.31 -3.33 -13.79
C THR A 58 4.37 -2.01 -13.03
N LEU A 59 4.54 -2.08 -11.71
CA LEU A 59 4.71 -0.91 -10.86
C LEU A 59 6.13 -0.84 -10.30
N PHE A 60 6.69 0.38 -10.29
CA PHE A 60 7.85 0.70 -9.49
C PHE A 60 7.45 1.62 -8.35
N THR A 61 8.02 1.35 -7.18
CA THR A 61 7.88 2.21 -6.02
C THR A 61 8.91 3.33 -6.10
N LEU A 62 8.44 4.59 -6.07
CA LEU A 62 9.29 5.77 -6.11
C LEU A 62 9.63 6.28 -4.71
N GLN A 63 8.66 6.25 -3.80
CA GLN A 63 8.81 6.73 -2.42
C GLN A 63 7.99 5.87 -1.48
N VAL A 64 8.51 5.66 -0.28
CA VAL A 64 7.82 5.02 0.84
C VAL A 64 8.11 5.79 2.10
N MET A 65 7.05 6.08 2.86
CA MET A 65 7.15 6.53 4.23
C MET A 65 6.40 5.57 5.13
N LEU A 66 7.05 5.12 6.20
CA LEU A 66 6.46 4.23 7.20
C LEU A 66 6.20 5.01 8.49
N HIS A 67 5.04 4.71 9.09
CA HIS A 67 4.66 5.20 10.41
C HIS A 67 4.40 4.00 11.30
N TYR A 68 5.02 3.98 12.47
CA TYR A 68 4.88 2.92 13.47
C TYR A 68 4.08 3.47 14.65
N PHE A 69 2.96 2.83 14.99
CA PHE A 69 2.08 3.29 16.06
C PHE A 69 2.09 2.36 17.26
N LYS A 70 2.11 1.04 17.00
CA LYS A 70 2.10 0.01 18.01
C LYS A 70 2.84 -1.23 17.54
N GLU A 71 3.44 -1.93 18.47
CA GLU A 71 4.18 -3.16 18.22
C GLU A 71 3.24 -4.33 17.91
N ALA A 72 3.69 -5.23 17.03
CA ALA A 72 3.12 -6.54 16.82
C ALA A 72 4.11 -7.61 17.25
N LYS A 73 3.62 -8.77 17.69
CA LYS A 73 4.40 -9.89 18.18
C LYS A 73 4.20 -11.12 17.31
N GLU A 74 5.11 -12.07 17.42
CA GLU A 74 4.95 -13.38 16.78
C GLU A 74 3.58 -13.99 17.12
N GLY A 75 2.90 -14.50 16.09
CA GLY A 75 1.56 -15.09 16.20
C GLY A 75 0.40 -14.10 16.11
N ASP A 76 0.65 -12.81 16.16
CA ASP A 76 -0.41 -11.81 16.00
C ASP A 76 -0.99 -11.84 14.58
N ALA A 77 -2.31 -11.85 14.49
CA ALA A 77 -3.00 -11.64 13.23
C ALA A 77 -2.96 -10.14 12.85
N ILE A 78 -2.66 -9.85 11.61
CA ILE A 78 -2.60 -8.49 11.07
C ILE A 78 -3.34 -8.41 9.74
N ALA A 79 -3.96 -7.27 9.48
CA ALA A 79 -4.64 -6.98 8.22
C ALA A 79 -4.16 -5.65 7.65
N VAL A 80 -4.11 -5.53 6.33
CA VAL A 80 -3.77 -4.29 5.63
C VAL A 80 -4.93 -3.90 4.72
N ALA A 81 -5.31 -2.63 4.80
CA ALA A 81 -6.29 -2.01 3.92
C ALA A 81 -5.67 -0.84 3.16
N CYS A 82 -6.12 -0.62 1.93
CA CYS A 82 -5.63 0.40 1.01
C CYS A 82 -6.63 1.55 0.85
N HIS A 83 -6.14 2.77 0.98
CA HIS A 83 -6.80 4.00 0.58
C HIS A 83 -6.02 4.62 -0.59
N LEU A 84 -6.63 4.70 -1.76
CA LEU A 84 -6.08 5.41 -2.91
C LEU A 84 -6.27 6.91 -2.68
N LEU A 85 -5.18 7.62 -2.38
CA LEU A 85 -5.23 9.05 -2.08
C LEU A 85 -5.40 9.90 -3.33
N GLU A 86 -4.65 9.56 -4.38
CA GLU A 86 -4.70 10.24 -5.68
C GLU A 86 -4.05 9.38 -6.77
N HIS A 87 -4.38 9.64 -8.01
CA HIS A 87 -3.67 9.08 -9.17
C HIS A 87 -3.73 10.05 -10.36
N ASP A 88 -2.77 9.92 -11.26
CA ASP A 88 -2.74 10.58 -12.56
C ASP A 88 -2.65 9.55 -13.69
N ASP A 89 -2.18 9.95 -14.85
CA ASP A 89 -2.12 9.06 -16.02
C ASP A 89 -1.17 7.88 -15.88
N LYS A 90 -0.20 7.93 -14.95
CA LYS A 90 0.82 6.90 -14.77
C LYS A 90 1.29 6.69 -13.33
N ARG A 91 0.87 7.50 -12.37
CA ARG A 91 1.27 7.42 -10.96
C ARG A 91 0.07 7.27 -10.06
N MET A 92 0.29 6.66 -8.90
CA MET A 92 -0.69 6.62 -7.81
C MET A 92 -0.02 6.82 -6.47
N ARG A 93 -0.72 7.47 -5.55
CA ARG A 93 -0.32 7.62 -4.16
C ARG A 93 -1.30 6.87 -3.27
N LEU A 94 -0.76 5.99 -2.45
CA LEU A 94 -1.51 5.09 -1.58
C LEU A 94 -1.25 5.41 -0.12
N TRP A 95 -2.25 5.15 0.70
CA TRP A 95 -2.11 4.96 2.14
C TRP A 95 -2.52 3.54 2.47
N LEU A 96 -1.56 2.76 2.94
CA LEU A 96 -1.78 1.40 3.43
C LEU A 96 -1.79 1.45 4.96
N GLU A 97 -2.82 0.92 5.59
CA GLU A 97 -2.93 0.89 7.04
C GLU A 97 -2.98 -0.55 7.53
N MET A 98 -2.10 -0.87 8.47
CA MET A 98 -2.03 -2.17 9.14
C MET A 98 -2.75 -2.09 10.48
N THR A 99 -3.64 -3.05 10.71
CA THR A 99 -4.44 -3.14 11.94
C THR A 99 -4.39 -4.53 12.56
N ALA A 100 -4.57 -4.58 13.87
CA ALA A 100 -4.89 -5.80 14.60
C ALA A 100 -6.39 -6.15 14.44
N PRO A 101 -6.83 -7.38 14.81
CA PRO A 101 -8.23 -7.82 14.65
C PRO A 101 -9.28 -6.92 15.27
N GLY A 102 -8.96 -6.19 16.32
CA GLY A 102 -9.85 -5.22 16.97
C GLY A 102 -9.93 -3.86 16.31
N GLY A 103 -9.24 -3.67 15.16
CA GLY A 103 -9.18 -2.39 14.47
C GLY A 103 -8.11 -1.43 15.02
N GLU A 104 -7.29 -1.88 15.97
CA GLU A 104 -6.18 -1.09 16.49
C GLU A 104 -5.11 -0.90 15.44
N ARG A 105 -4.69 0.35 15.24
CA ARG A 105 -3.68 0.71 14.24
C ARG A 105 -2.29 0.32 14.72
N LEU A 106 -1.59 -0.49 13.92
CA LEU A 106 -0.23 -0.94 14.20
C LEU A 106 0.81 -0.10 13.45
N ALA A 107 0.58 0.13 12.16
CA ALA A 107 1.48 0.88 11.29
C ALA A 107 0.74 1.43 10.08
N ALA A 108 1.36 2.34 9.36
CA ALA A 108 0.89 2.78 8.06
C ALA A 108 2.06 3.02 7.09
N SER A 109 1.78 2.91 5.81
CA SER A 109 2.73 3.20 4.73
C SER A 109 2.09 4.15 3.72
N GLU A 110 2.69 5.30 3.51
CA GLU A 110 2.40 6.16 2.37
C GLU A 110 3.35 5.81 1.23
N GLN A 111 2.83 5.55 0.04
CA GLN A 111 3.61 5.11 -1.10
C GLN A 111 3.27 5.90 -2.35
N LEU A 112 4.29 6.29 -3.10
CA LEU A 112 4.17 6.80 -4.46
C LEU A 112 4.70 5.75 -5.43
N LEU A 113 3.84 5.30 -6.35
CA LEU A 113 4.16 4.27 -7.34
C LEU A 113 3.95 4.81 -8.75
N ILE A 114 4.67 4.22 -9.70
CA ILE A 114 4.61 4.60 -11.11
C ILE A 114 4.46 3.36 -12.00
N SER A 115 3.60 3.48 -13.02
CA SER A 115 3.45 2.50 -14.08
C SER A 115 4.67 2.51 -14.99
N VAL A 116 5.26 1.35 -15.19
CA VAL A 116 6.40 1.17 -16.09
C VAL A 116 6.16 -0.01 -17.03
N ALA A 117 6.72 0.08 -18.23
CA ALA A 117 6.86 -1.06 -19.12
C ALA A 117 8.33 -1.46 -19.19
N GLN A 118 8.58 -2.75 -19.08
CA GLN A 118 9.90 -3.32 -19.32
C GLN A 118 9.98 -3.73 -20.79
N ALA A 119 10.79 -3.02 -21.56
CA ALA A 119 11.20 -3.40 -22.90
C ALA A 119 12.71 -3.53 -22.92
N GLU A 120 13.23 -4.42 -23.73
CA GLU A 120 14.66 -4.78 -23.90
C GLU A 120 15.66 -3.85 -23.18
N GLY A 121 16.01 -4.19 -21.94
CA GLY A 121 17.10 -3.58 -21.18
C GLY A 121 16.78 -2.29 -20.39
N ALA A 122 15.62 -1.67 -20.50
CA ALA A 122 15.28 -0.48 -19.71
C ALA A 122 13.79 -0.40 -19.37
N ALA A 123 13.47 -0.07 -18.11
CA ALA A 123 12.12 0.28 -17.70
C ALA A 123 11.80 1.72 -18.09
N ARG A 124 10.62 1.95 -18.65
CA ARG A 124 10.11 3.29 -19.01
C ARG A 124 8.76 3.53 -18.35
N ALA A 125 8.56 4.74 -17.84
CA ALA A 125 7.25 5.16 -17.36
C ALA A 125 6.27 5.21 -18.54
N VAL A 126 5.11 4.57 -18.35
CA VAL A 126 4.05 4.50 -19.37
C VAL A 126 2.70 4.79 -18.72
N PRO A 127 1.73 5.33 -19.48
CA PRO A 127 0.37 5.49 -18.99
C PRO A 127 -0.25 4.15 -18.56
N TRP A 128 -1.21 4.21 -17.63
CA TRP A 128 -1.99 3.04 -17.26
C TRP A 128 -2.65 2.39 -18.47
N ALA A 129 -2.64 1.06 -18.53
CA ALA A 129 -3.54 0.34 -19.42
C ALA A 129 -5.00 0.67 -19.07
N PHE A 130 -5.89 0.55 -20.05
CA PHE A 130 -7.31 0.91 -19.89
C PHE A 130 -7.97 0.24 -18.68
N GLU A 131 -7.74 -1.06 -18.48
CA GLU A 131 -8.31 -1.82 -17.36
C GLU A 131 -7.83 -1.30 -16.00
N THR A 132 -6.53 -1.01 -15.88
CA THR A 132 -5.96 -0.45 -14.65
C THR A 132 -6.48 0.95 -14.38
N LYS A 133 -6.52 1.80 -15.40
CA LYS A 133 -7.06 3.17 -15.27
C LYS A 133 -8.52 3.13 -14.81
N SER A 134 -9.33 2.26 -15.41
CA SER A 134 -10.74 2.09 -15.05
C SER A 134 -10.90 1.59 -13.61
N ALA A 135 -10.05 0.65 -13.17
CA ALA A 135 -10.07 0.14 -11.81
C ALA A 135 -9.67 1.24 -10.78
N LEU A 136 -8.65 2.03 -11.08
CA LEU A 136 -8.24 3.15 -10.23
C LEU A 136 -9.32 4.23 -10.14
N ASP A 137 -9.95 4.59 -11.26
CA ASP A 137 -11.06 5.55 -11.28
C ASP A 137 -12.27 5.03 -10.47
N ALA A 138 -12.57 3.74 -10.56
CA ALA A 138 -13.64 3.12 -9.77
C ALA A 138 -13.31 3.11 -8.27
N LEU A 139 -12.07 2.78 -7.91
CA LEU A 139 -11.61 2.79 -6.52
C LEU A 139 -11.64 4.20 -5.94
N ALA A 140 -11.16 5.21 -6.68
CA ALA A 140 -11.21 6.61 -6.26
C ALA A 140 -12.64 7.08 -5.99
N ARG A 141 -13.60 6.73 -6.86
CA ARG A 141 -15.02 7.03 -6.64
C ARG A 141 -15.59 6.32 -5.41
N ALA A 142 -15.26 5.05 -5.22
CA ALA A 142 -15.74 4.27 -4.07
C ALA A 142 -15.20 4.79 -2.73
N GLN A 143 -14.06 5.45 -2.76
CA GLN A 143 -13.36 5.96 -1.59
C GLN A 143 -13.46 7.49 -1.41
N SER A 144 -14.26 8.19 -2.24
CA SER A 144 -14.36 9.65 -2.23
C SER A 144 -14.73 10.26 -0.88
N ASP A 145 -15.47 9.52 -0.04
CA ASP A 145 -15.92 9.97 1.28
C ASP A 145 -14.98 9.53 2.43
N LEU A 146 -13.88 8.85 2.12
CA LEU A 146 -12.89 8.50 3.13
C LEU A 146 -12.15 9.75 3.62
N PRO A 147 -12.01 9.93 4.93
CA PRO A 147 -11.21 11.03 5.46
C PRO A 147 -9.76 10.87 5.04
N HIS A 148 -9.15 11.96 4.61
CA HIS A 148 -7.72 11.97 4.29
C HIS A 148 -6.90 11.68 5.56
N PRO A 149 -5.96 10.73 5.53
CA PRO A 149 -5.14 10.41 6.70
C PRO A 149 -4.35 11.63 7.14
N PRO A 150 -4.40 12.04 8.44
CA PRO A 150 -3.76 13.28 8.88
C PRO A 150 -2.25 13.34 8.66
N ALA A 151 -1.58 12.18 8.66
CA ALA A 151 -0.14 12.09 8.46
C ALA A 151 0.27 11.98 6.98
N ALA A 152 -0.67 11.80 6.05
CA ALA A 152 -0.34 11.72 4.63
C ALA A 152 0.23 13.04 4.12
N GLY A 153 1.39 12.99 3.46
CA GLY A 153 2.11 14.15 2.94
C GLY A 153 2.87 14.97 3.99
N ALA A 154 2.85 14.57 5.26
CA ALA A 154 3.45 15.36 6.34
C ALA A 154 4.99 15.33 6.35
N GLY A 155 5.62 14.31 5.74
CA GLY A 155 7.07 14.14 5.80
C GLY A 155 7.58 13.75 7.19
N ILE A 156 8.91 13.77 7.35
CA ILE A 156 9.58 13.48 8.63
C ILE A 156 10.02 14.80 9.24
N ALA A 157 9.53 15.10 10.43
CA ALA A 157 9.90 16.30 11.18
C ALA A 157 9.69 16.10 12.68
N LEU A 158 10.46 16.84 13.49
CA LEU A 158 10.18 16.97 14.92
C LEU A 158 8.94 17.83 15.10
N LYS A 159 7.88 17.25 15.71
CA LYS A 159 6.70 18.05 16.12
C LYS A 159 7.07 18.83 17.38
N ARG A 160 7.21 20.14 17.27
CA ARG A 160 7.30 21.01 18.45
C ARG A 160 5.92 21.12 19.06
N LYS A 161 5.81 20.85 20.37
CA LYS A 161 4.61 21.25 21.12
C LYS A 161 4.52 22.78 21.08
N ALA A 162 3.40 23.28 20.61
CA ALA A 162 3.08 24.71 20.74
C ALA A 162 2.93 25.07 22.22
#